data_3554048b5c9dd2df341db23df23c2616
#
_entry.id   3554048b5c9dd2df341db23df23c2616
#
_cell.length_a   1.000
_cell.length_b   1.000
_cell.length_c   1.000
_cell.angle_alpha   90.00
_cell.angle_beta   90.00
_cell.angle_gamma   90.00
#
_symmetry.space_group_name_H-M   'P 1'
#
loop_
_entity.id
_entity.type
_entity.pdbx_description
1 polymer ?
#
loop_
_entity_poly.entity_id
_entity_poly.type
_entity_poly.pdbx_seq_one_letter_code
_entity_poly.pdbx_strand_id
1 'polypeptide(L)'
;GTPECAVETLQPTTVNLKSSYPATIKGKQDIEIRPQVSGFITKVCVDEGSMVRKGQILFIIDPVQYEAAVRSAKAAVATAKAGVNTQEITVNNKRELNKKNIISDYDLAMAENSLASAKAQLASAQAQLISAEQNLTFTNVKSPSDGIVNTIPYRLGSLVSPSIQTPLTIVSDINEMYVYSSLTEKDLLALVRKDGSQISAVESYPEVGLELSDGTTYADKGKMSTISGVINQNTGAVSIRATFPNKEHLLRSGGMANLIVPYHLENAIVIPQKATTEIQDKKFAFVLQPDNTVKMTEINVFNVDNGHDYVVTSGLKAGEKVVLDNASTLKDGQAIKPVTPEQAKANFQQALEEKKQGK
;
A
#
# COMPACT_ATOMS: atom_id res chain seq x y z
N GLY A 1 -2.74 57.39 21.18
CA GLY A 1 -2.08 57.67 19.88
C GLY A 1 -2.50 56.62 18.87
N THR A 2 -2.58 57.00 17.63
CA THR A 2 -2.85 56.06 16.51
C THR A 2 -1.73 55.02 16.43
N PRO A 3 -1.99 53.72 16.49
CA PRO A 3 -0.94 52.74 16.50
C PRO A 3 -0.21 52.68 15.13
N GLU A 4 1.12 52.56 15.17
CA GLU A 4 1.91 52.28 13.97
C GLU A 4 1.82 50.79 13.67
N CYS A 5 1.47 50.45 12.45
CA CYS A 5 1.34 49.05 12.01
C CYS A 5 2.09 48.83 10.69
N ALA A 6 2.84 47.75 10.61
CA ALA A 6 3.46 47.31 9.38
C ALA A 6 2.40 46.87 8.38
N VAL A 7 2.45 47.43 7.18
CA VAL A 7 1.50 47.13 6.10
C VAL A 7 2.25 46.72 4.85
N GLU A 8 1.78 45.67 4.21
CA GLU A 8 2.32 45.18 2.96
C GLU A 8 1.25 45.04 1.88
N THR A 9 1.62 45.35 0.65
CA THR A 9 0.76 45.11 -0.50
C THR A 9 0.84 43.66 -0.92
N LEU A 10 -0.30 42.98 -0.96
CA LEU A 10 -0.38 41.58 -1.32
C LEU A 10 -0.03 41.35 -2.78
N GLN A 11 0.96 40.49 -3.02
CA GLN A 11 1.41 40.09 -4.34
C GLN A 11 1.17 38.57 -4.49
N PRO A 12 0.65 38.12 -5.63
CA PRO A 12 0.60 36.70 -5.92
C PRO A 12 1.99 36.09 -5.95
N THR A 13 2.19 34.97 -5.30
CA THR A 13 3.46 34.26 -5.25
C THR A 13 3.25 32.75 -5.43
N THR A 14 4.31 32.03 -5.76
CA THR A 14 4.30 30.57 -5.81
C THR A 14 4.77 30.02 -4.46
N VAL A 15 4.01 29.11 -3.89
CA VAL A 15 4.31 28.50 -2.59
C VAL A 15 4.37 26.99 -2.73
N ASN A 16 5.42 26.40 -2.16
CA ASN A 16 5.60 24.96 -2.02
C ASN A 16 5.37 24.57 -0.56
N LEU A 17 4.31 23.86 -0.31
CA LEU A 17 3.98 23.31 1.00
C LEU A 17 4.13 21.79 0.98
N LYS A 18 4.23 21.19 2.14
CA LYS A 18 4.24 19.73 2.30
C LYS A 18 3.44 19.35 3.52
N SER A 19 2.67 18.28 3.39
CA SER A 19 1.99 17.64 4.51
C SER A 19 2.65 16.30 4.80
N SER A 20 2.68 15.93 6.07
CA SER A 20 3.28 14.67 6.55
C SER A 20 2.19 13.82 7.18
N TYR A 21 2.05 12.58 6.72
CA TYR A 21 1.07 11.62 7.20
C TYR A 21 1.78 10.37 7.71
N PRO A 22 1.52 9.92 8.94
CA PRO A 22 2.06 8.66 9.43
C PRO A 22 1.68 7.51 8.49
N ALA A 23 2.63 6.66 8.21
CA ALA A 23 2.45 5.58 7.24
C ALA A 23 3.15 4.29 7.68
N THR A 24 2.62 3.17 7.23
CA THR A 24 3.20 1.83 7.38
C THR A 24 3.67 1.32 6.03
N ILE A 25 4.85 0.74 6.01
CA ILE A 25 5.46 0.15 4.82
C ILE A 25 5.14 -1.35 4.83
N LYS A 26 4.67 -1.87 3.70
CA LYS A 26 4.47 -3.31 3.49
C LYS A 26 5.07 -3.72 2.15
N GLY A 27 5.59 -4.95 2.08
CA GLY A 27 5.95 -5.55 0.80
C GLY A 27 4.74 -5.59 -0.13
N LYS A 28 4.99 -5.60 -1.42
CA LYS A 28 3.93 -5.73 -2.43
C LYS A 28 3.11 -6.98 -2.17
N GLN A 29 3.75 -8.03 -1.70
CA GLN A 29 3.14 -9.29 -1.38
C GLN A 29 3.90 -9.97 -0.23
N ASP A 30 3.21 -10.29 0.86
CA ASP A 30 3.71 -11.11 1.95
C ASP A 30 3.00 -12.46 1.85
N ILE A 31 3.74 -13.50 1.45
CA ILE A 31 3.19 -14.84 1.21
C ILE A 31 3.60 -15.76 2.34
N GLU A 32 2.62 -16.27 3.07
CA GLU A 32 2.84 -17.31 4.07
C GLU A 32 3.17 -18.64 3.39
N ILE A 33 4.31 -19.20 3.73
CA ILE A 33 4.74 -20.52 3.25
C ILE A 33 4.26 -21.56 4.24
N ARG A 34 3.29 -22.35 3.82
CA ARG A 34 2.69 -23.43 4.61
C ARG A 34 2.93 -24.78 3.93
N PRO A 35 3.19 -25.86 4.69
CA PRO A 35 3.31 -27.19 4.11
C PRO A 35 1.96 -27.65 3.60
N GLN A 36 1.94 -28.36 2.49
CA GLN A 36 0.71 -28.98 1.94
C GLN A 36 0.57 -30.44 2.33
N VAL A 37 1.64 -31.02 2.90
CA VAL A 37 1.69 -32.42 3.39
C VAL A 37 2.28 -32.46 4.79
N SER A 38 2.01 -33.53 5.52
CA SER A 38 2.52 -33.73 6.87
C SER A 38 3.83 -34.51 6.85
N GLY A 39 4.74 -34.21 7.76
CA GLY A 39 5.98 -34.94 7.92
C GLY A 39 7.04 -34.15 8.69
N PHE A 40 8.21 -34.77 8.89
CA PHE A 40 9.33 -34.11 9.55
C PHE A 40 10.15 -33.29 8.52
N ILE A 41 10.63 -32.13 8.93
CA ILE A 41 11.59 -31.35 8.13
C ILE A 41 12.93 -32.07 8.14
N THR A 42 13.38 -32.52 6.99
CA THR A 42 14.70 -33.20 6.79
C THR A 42 15.77 -32.23 6.35
N LYS A 43 15.40 -31.08 5.77
CA LYS A 43 16.35 -30.05 5.34
C LYS A 43 15.67 -28.68 5.33
N VAL A 44 16.40 -27.68 5.83
CA VAL A 44 16.12 -26.26 5.63
C VAL A 44 17.15 -25.75 4.62
N CYS A 45 16.70 -25.25 3.47
CA CYS A 45 17.56 -24.91 2.32
C CYS A 45 17.86 -23.40 2.23
N VAL A 46 17.35 -22.60 3.13
CA VAL A 46 17.46 -21.13 3.14
C VAL A 46 17.67 -20.62 4.56
N ASP A 47 18.27 -19.43 4.66
CA ASP A 47 18.42 -18.71 5.92
C ASP A 47 17.46 -17.55 6.01
N GLU A 48 17.16 -17.12 7.24
CA GLU A 48 16.37 -15.92 7.52
C GLU A 48 17.05 -14.69 6.89
N GLY A 49 16.25 -13.85 6.24
CA GLY A 49 16.76 -12.65 5.55
C GLY A 49 17.40 -12.88 4.19
N SER A 50 17.49 -14.14 3.73
CA SER A 50 18.04 -14.43 2.40
C SER A 50 17.04 -14.12 1.27
N MET A 51 17.57 -13.70 0.11
CA MET A 51 16.80 -13.55 -1.11
C MET A 51 16.55 -14.91 -1.74
N VAL A 52 15.32 -15.15 -2.16
CA VAL A 52 14.90 -16.37 -2.85
C VAL A 52 14.19 -16.04 -4.16
N ARG A 53 14.23 -16.99 -5.09
CA ARG A 53 13.55 -16.89 -6.38
C ARG A 53 12.31 -17.78 -6.40
N LYS A 54 11.34 -17.42 -7.22
CA LYS A 54 10.19 -18.26 -7.52
C LYS A 54 10.61 -19.67 -7.93
N GLY A 55 10.03 -20.68 -7.29
CA GLY A 55 10.35 -22.09 -7.53
C GLY A 55 11.56 -22.63 -6.75
N GLN A 56 12.31 -21.78 -6.05
CA GLN A 56 13.42 -22.22 -5.19
C GLN A 56 12.91 -23.05 -4.02
N ILE A 57 13.56 -24.18 -3.71
CA ILE A 57 13.22 -25.03 -2.58
C ILE A 57 13.67 -24.35 -1.30
N LEU A 58 12.73 -24.22 -0.36
CA LEU A 58 12.94 -23.60 0.95
C LEU A 58 13.10 -24.67 2.04
N PHE A 59 12.24 -25.70 2.02
CA PHE A 59 12.24 -26.78 2.98
C PHE A 59 12.04 -28.12 2.26
N ILE A 60 12.58 -29.18 2.82
CA ILE A 60 12.31 -30.56 2.41
C ILE A 60 11.68 -31.29 3.57
N ILE A 61 10.49 -31.85 3.34
CA ILE A 61 9.78 -32.73 4.26
C ILE A 61 10.14 -34.18 3.89
N ASP A 62 10.21 -35.07 4.87
CA ASP A 62 10.57 -36.48 4.64
C ASP A 62 9.74 -37.10 3.50
N PRO A 63 10.37 -37.48 2.36
CA PRO A 63 9.64 -37.98 1.21
C PRO A 63 9.37 -39.49 1.24
N VAL A 64 9.95 -40.24 2.19
CA VAL A 64 9.98 -41.73 2.15
C VAL A 64 8.59 -42.33 2.02
N GLN A 65 7.64 -41.92 2.81
CA GLN A 65 6.25 -42.41 2.73
C GLN A 65 5.55 -42.03 1.42
N TYR A 66 5.81 -40.86 0.89
CA TYR A 66 5.23 -40.34 -0.36
C TYR A 66 5.81 -41.06 -1.57
N GLU A 67 7.12 -41.35 -1.57
CA GLU A 67 7.76 -42.18 -2.60
C GLU A 67 7.21 -43.61 -2.61
N ALA A 68 6.95 -44.18 -1.43
CA ALA A 68 6.33 -45.49 -1.34
C ALA A 68 4.89 -45.48 -1.90
N ALA A 69 4.12 -44.46 -1.62
CA ALA A 69 2.78 -44.27 -2.19
C ALA A 69 2.79 -44.14 -3.73
N VAL A 70 3.75 -43.42 -4.29
CA VAL A 70 3.93 -43.31 -5.75
C VAL A 70 4.27 -44.69 -6.36
N ARG A 71 5.21 -45.45 -5.73
CA ARG A 71 5.54 -46.79 -6.22
C ARG A 71 4.32 -47.72 -6.21
N SER A 72 3.51 -47.70 -5.16
CA SER A 72 2.27 -48.47 -5.04
C SER A 72 1.25 -48.06 -6.11
N ALA A 73 1.03 -46.76 -6.30
CA ALA A 73 0.12 -46.27 -7.32
C ALA A 73 0.58 -46.63 -8.76
N LYS A 74 1.89 -46.58 -9.04
CA LYS A 74 2.44 -47.04 -10.33
C LYS A 74 2.18 -48.53 -10.59
N ALA A 75 2.32 -49.36 -9.57
CA ALA A 75 1.98 -50.78 -9.68
C ALA A 75 0.50 -51.03 -9.96
N ALA A 76 -0.39 -50.27 -9.30
CA ALA A 76 -1.83 -50.33 -9.55
C ALA A 76 -2.19 -49.93 -11.01
N VAL A 77 -1.58 -48.88 -11.55
CA VAL A 77 -1.72 -48.50 -12.95
C VAL A 77 -1.28 -49.60 -13.89
N ALA A 78 -0.12 -50.23 -13.61
CA ALA A 78 0.38 -51.35 -14.43
C ALA A 78 -0.59 -52.53 -14.43
N THR A 79 -1.16 -52.90 -13.27
CA THR A 79 -2.14 -53.98 -13.14
C THR A 79 -3.45 -53.62 -13.89
N ALA A 80 -3.96 -52.42 -13.74
CA ALA A 80 -5.16 -51.98 -14.44
C ALA A 80 -4.96 -51.94 -15.97
N LYS A 81 -3.78 -51.51 -16.42
CA LYS A 81 -3.42 -51.50 -17.85
C LYS A 81 -3.38 -52.91 -18.43
N ALA A 82 -2.81 -53.89 -17.69
CA ALA A 82 -2.85 -55.30 -18.10
C ALA A 82 -4.29 -55.83 -18.21
N GLY A 83 -5.16 -55.44 -17.25
CA GLY A 83 -6.59 -55.77 -17.31
C GLY A 83 -7.29 -55.22 -18.56
N VAL A 84 -7.01 -53.96 -18.92
CA VAL A 84 -7.53 -53.35 -20.17
C VAL A 84 -7.06 -54.16 -21.40
N ASN A 85 -5.75 -54.47 -21.48
CA ASN A 85 -5.21 -55.25 -22.59
C ASN A 85 -5.92 -56.62 -22.75
N THR A 86 -6.16 -57.30 -21.61
CA THR A 86 -6.90 -58.58 -21.62
C THR A 86 -8.31 -58.39 -22.16
N GLN A 87 -9.02 -57.38 -21.73
CA GLN A 87 -10.39 -57.12 -22.22
C GLN A 87 -10.41 -56.66 -23.67
N GLU A 88 -9.41 -55.92 -24.14
CA GLU A 88 -9.29 -55.54 -25.57
C GLU A 88 -9.12 -56.77 -26.47
N ILE A 89 -8.25 -57.71 -26.07
CA ILE A 89 -8.08 -58.97 -26.78
C ILE A 89 -9.42 -59.73 -26.82
N THR A 90 -10.14 -59.83 -25.70
CA THR A 90 -11.42 -60.51 -25.61
C THR A 90 -12.47 -59.85 -26.50
N VAL A 91 -12.57 -58.54 -26.51
CA VAL A 91 -13.54 -57.79 -27.36
C VAL A 91 -13.22 -58.01 -28.84
N ASN A 92 -11.92 -57.89 -29.20
CA ASN A 92 -11.49 -58.09 -30.59
C ASN A 92 -11.84 -59.51 -31.11
N ASN A 93 -11.58 -60.54 -30.30
CA ASN A 93 -11.95 -61.91 -30.64
C ASN A 93 -13.46 -62.07 -30.76
N LYS A 94 -14.22 -61.56 -29.83
CA LYS A 94 -15.68 -61.62 -29.86
C LYS A 94 -16.27 -60.85 -31.05
N ARG A 95 -15.71 -59.73 -31.43
CA ARG A 95 -16.12 -58.93 -32.60
C ARG A 95 -15.94 -59.70 -33.88
N GLU A 96 -14.83 -60.46 -34.04
CA GLU A 96 -14.61 -61.33 -35.20
C GLU A 96 -15.60 -62.51 -35.26
N LEU A 97 -15.90 -63.12 -34.10
CA LEU A 97 -16.90 -64.19 -34.02
C LEU A 97 -18.34 -63.68 -34.32
N ASN A 98 -18.67 -62.49 -33.86
CA ASN A 98 -19.99 -61.87 -34.13
C ASN A 98 -20.15 -61.55 -35.64
N LYS A 99 -19.11 -61.03 -36.30
CA LYS A 99 -19.11 -60.81 -37.75
C LYS A 99 -19.41 -62.09 -38.55
N LYS A 100 -19.04 -63.23 -37.99
CA LYS A 100 -19.29 -64.55 -38.58
C LYS A 100 -20.63 -65.18 -38.13
N ASN A 101 -21.47 -64.44 -37.41
CA ASN A 101 -22.73 -64.91 -36.82
C ASN A 101 -22.57 -66.11 -35.87
N ILE A 102 -21.41 -66.25 -35.20
CA ILE A 102 -21.13 -67.35 -34.27
C ILE A 102 -21.61 -67.03 -32.87
N ILE A 103 -21.60 -65.75 -32.48
CA ILE A 103 -22.10 -65.24 -31.18
C ILE A 103 -23.14 -64.17 -31.40
N SER A 104 -23.94 -63.92 -30.36
CA SER A 104 -24.98 -62.88 -30.36
C SER A 104 -24.43 -61.47 -30.20
N ASP A 105 -25.19 -60.45 -30.60
CA ASP A 105 -24.90 -59.03 -30.33
C ASP A 105 -24.85 -58.78 -28.84
N TYR A 106 -25.64 -59.47 -28.03
CA TYR A 106 -25.63 -59.40 -26.57
C TYR A 106 -24.27 -59.81 -26.00
N ASP A 107 -23.68 -60.96 -26.49
CA ASP A 107 -22.38 -61.42 -26.03
C ASP A 107 -21.24 -60.44 -26.35
N LEU A 108 -21.32 -59.80 -27.52
CA LEU A 108 -20.39 -58.76 -27.90
C LEU A 108 -20.53 -57.50 -26.99
N ALA A 109 -21.79 -57.05 -26.79
CA ALA A 109 -22.06 -55.90 -25.95
C ALA A 109 -21.61 -56.10 -24.49
N MET A 110 -21.76 -57.31 -23.94
CA MET A 110 -21.26 -57.67 -22.62
C MET A 110 -19.71 -57.57 -22.51
N ALA A 111 -19.01 -58.01 -23.56
CA ALA A 111 -17.56 -57.88 -23.59
C ALA A 111 -17.10 -56.40 -23.73
N GLU A 112 -17.81 -55.59 -24.54
CA GLU A 112 -17.55 -54.18 -24.69
C GLU A 112 -17.78 -53.43 -23.36
N ASN A 113 -18.85 -53.75 -22.61
CA ASN A 113 -19.09 -53.22 -21.29
C ASN A 113 -17.99 -53.60 -20.27
N SER A 114 -17.45 -54.85 -20.36
CA SER A 114 -16.34 -55.30 -19.53
C SER A 114 -15.06 -54.51 -19.84
N LEU A 115 -14.82 -54.23 -21.12
CA LEU A 115 -13.71 -53.37 -21.55
C LEU A 115 -13.88 -51.95 -21.03
N ALA A 116 -15.07 -51.37 -21.15
CA ALA A 116 -15.38 -50.05 -20.62
C ALA A 116 -15.12 -49.98 -19.10
N SER A 117 -15.54 -50.98 -18.34
CA SER A 117 -15.27 -51.12 -16.92
C SER A 117 -13.77 -51.15 -16.61
N ALA A 118 -13.01 -51.98 -17.36
CA ALA A 118 -11.54 -52.05 -17.18
C ALA A 118 -10.86 -50.73 -17.51
N LYS A 119 -11.30 -49.98 -18.53
CA LYS A 119 -10.82 -48.65 -18.86
C LYS A 119 -11.14 -47.64 -17.76
N ALA A 120 -12.31 -47.71 -17.14
CA ALA A 120 -12.67 -46.86 -16.00
C ALA A 120 -11.77 -47.16 -14.78
N GLN A 121 -11.45 -48.44 -14.52
CA GLN A 121 -10.50 -48.81 -13.45
C GLN A 121 -9.09 -48.26 -13.71
N LEU A 122 -8.61 -48.31 -14.96
CA LEU A 122 -7.32 -47.74 -15.36
C LEU A 122 -7.33 -46.21 -15.13
N ALA A 123 -8.39 -45.54 -15.55
CA ALA A 123 -8.52 -44.07 -15.31
C ALA A 123 -8.49 -43.74 -13.82
N SER A 124 -9.17 -44.54 -12.98
CA SER A 124 -9.13 -44.36 -11.50
C SER A 124 -7.72 -44.57 -10.94
N ALA A 125 -7.00 -45.62 -11.38
CA ALA A 125 -5.64 -45.86 -10.93
C ALA A 125 -4.67 -44.73 -11.38
N GLN A 126 -4.85 -44.20 -12.59
CA GLN A 126 -4.07 -43.07 -13.09
C GLN A 126 -4.32 -41.79 -12.25
N ALA A 127 -5.58 -41.51 -11.88
CA ALA A 127 -5.92 -40.38 -11.02
C ALA A 127 -5.26 -40.53 -9.63
N GLN A 128 -5.24 -41.74 -9.07
CA GLN A 128 -4.55 -42.01 -7.80
C GLN A 128 -3.03 -41.80 -7.92
N LEU A 129 -2.43 -42.21 -9.04
CA LEU A 129 -1.00 -41.98 -9.30
C LEU A 129 -0.69 -40.48 -9.35
N ILE A 130 -1.49 -39.70 -10.08
CA ILE A 130 -1.32 -38.23 -10.15
C ILE A 130 -1.38 -37.62 -8.76
N SER A 131 -2.35 -38.04 -7.94
CA SER A 131 -2.48 -37.55 -6.56
C SER A 131 -1.25 -37.90 -5.69
N ALA A 132 -0.75 -39.13 -5.81
CA ALA A 132 0.46 -39.55 -5.09
C ALA A 132 1.71 -38.77 -5.53
N GLU A 133 1.88 -38.52 -6.82
CA GLU A 133 2.99 -37.74 -7.38
C GLU A 133 2.89 -36.24 -6.95
N GLN A 134 1.70 -35.68 -6.88
CA GLN A 134 1.50 -34.32 -6.34
C GLN A 134 1.89 -34.24 -4.87
N ASN A 135 1.45 -35.18 -4.04
CA ASN A 135 1.83 -35.24 -2.63
C ASN A 135 3.34 -35.36 -2.43
N LEU A 136 4.02 -36.16 -3.27
CA LEU A 136 5.47 -36.23 -3.28
C LEU A 136 6.11 -34.90 -3.68
N THR A 137 5.55 -34.22 -4.67
CA THR A 137 6.03 -32.88 -5.07
C THR A 137 5.91 -31.87 -3.93
N PHE A 138 4.86 -31.95 -3.12
CA PHE A 138 4.62 -31.08 -1.98
C PHE A 138 5.59 -31.28 -0.81
N THR A 139 6.35 -32.41 -0.78
CA THR A 139 7.45 -32.58 0.18
C THR A 139 8.58 -31.58 -0.04
N ASN A 140 8.76 -31.08 -1.27
CA ASN A 140 9.66 -29.99 -1.59
C ASN A 140 8.90 -28.66 -1.53
N VAL A 141 8.93 -28.01 -0.39
CA VAL A 141 8.27 -26.71 -0.20
C VAL A 141 9.06 -25.63 -0.93
N LYS A 142 8.42 -25.01 -1.93
CA LYS A 142 9.05 -24.03 -2.82
C LYS A 142 8.49 -22.63 -2.59
N SER A 143 9.30 -21.62 -2.91
CA SER A 143 8.83 -20.25 -2.94
C SER A 143 7.89 -20.00 -4.13
N PRO A 144 6.70 -19.40 -3.92
CA PRO A 144 5.78 -19.07 -5.01
C PRO A 144 6.17 -17.77 -5.75
N SER A 145 7.05 -16.95 -5.16
CA SER A 145 7.50 -15.66 -5.71
C SER A 145 8.98 -15.41 -5.40
N ASP A 146 9.54 -14.41 -6.06
CA ASP A 146 10.78 -13.79 -5.64
C ASP A 146 10.55 -12.99 -4.35
N GLY A 147 11.54 -12.90 -3.48
CA GLY A 147 11.40 -12.12 -2.26
C GLY A 147 12.45 -12.43 -1.20
N ILE A 148 12.26 -11.85 -0.01
CA ILE A 148 13.09 -12.10 1.17
C ILE A 148 12.35 -13.06 2.12
N VAL A 149 13.10 -14.04 2.63
CA VAL A 149 12.65 -14.98 3.66
C VAL A 149 12.65 -14.26 5.00
N ASN A 150 11.52 -14.28 5.70
CA ASN A 150 11.41 -13.78 7.06
C ASN A 150 11.90 -14.81 8.08
N THR A 151 11.46 -14.74 9.31
CA THR A 151 11.81 -15.70 10.37
C THR A 151 11.38 -17.12 10.03
N ILE A 152 12.17 -18.09 10.47
CA ILE A 152 11.94 -19.53 10.30
C ILE A 152 11.72 -20.16 11.70
N PRO A 153 10.48 -20.28 12.17
CA PRO A 153 10.20 -20.80 13.53
C PRO A 153 10.44 -22.30 13.65
N TYR A 154 10.43 -23.05 12.53
CA TYR A 154 10.60 -24.50 12.52
C TYR A 154 12.04 -24.89 12.17
N ARG A 155 12.58 -25.88 12.87
CA ARG A 155 13.95 -26.36 12.70
C ARG A 155 13.96 -27.74 12.07
N LEU A 156 15.16 -28.19 11.68
CA LEU A 156 15.39 -29.57 11.26
C LEU A 156 14.81 -30.54 12.29
N GLY A 157 14.05 -31.54 11.85
CA GLY A 157 13.39 -32.53 12.71
C GLY A 157 12.04 -32.08 13.27
N SER A 158 11.58 -30.87 13.01
CA SER A 158 10.23 -30.44 13.41
C SER A 158 9.16 -31.18 12.59
N LEU A 159 8.11 -31.63 13.28
CA LEU A 159 6.91 -32.17 12.64
C LEU A 159 6.04 -30.99 12.16
N VAL A 160 5.66 -31.02 10.89
CA VAL A 160 4.81 -30.00 10.26
C VAL A 160 3.61 -30.63 9.57
N SER A 161 2.56 -29.88 9.38
CA SER A 161 1.32 -30.31 8.71
C SER A 161 0.60 -29.11 8.10
N PRO A 162 -0.37 -29.30 7.18
CA PRO A 162 -1.17 -28.22 6.62
C PRO A 162 -1.93 -27.39 7.65
N SER A 163 -2.19 -27.94 8.84
CA SER A 163 -2.97 -27.30 9.92
C SER A 163 -2.13 -26.55 10.96
N ILE A 164 -0.83 -26.37 10.75
CA ILE A 164 0.01 -25.59 11.66
C ILE A 164 -0.48 -24.14 11.76
N GLN A 165 -0.49 -23.59 12.98
CA GLN A 165 -0.94 -22.19 13.20
C GLN A 165 0.04 -21.19 12.61
N THR A 166 1.33 -21.38 12.86
CA THR A 166 2.40 -20.51 12.37
C THR A 166 2.93 -21.04 11.05
N PRO A 167 3.10 -20.20 10.00
CA PRO A 167 3.69 -20.64 8.75
C PRO A 167 5.16 -21.06 8.92
N LEU A 168 5.68 -21.85 7.97
CA LEU A 168 7.11 -22.23 7.97
C LEU A 168 8.02 -21.00 7.85
N THR A 169 7.61 -20.05 7.06
CA THR A 169 8.18 -18.71 6.90
C THR A 169 7.20 -17.84 6.12
N ILE A 170 7.54 -16.56 5.97
CA ILE A 170 6.87 -15.64 5.06
C ILE A 170 7.91 -15.19 4.04
N VAL A 171 7.55 -15.23 2.77
CA VAL A 171 8.35 -14.63 1.69
C VAL A 171 7.72 -13.30 1.30
N SER A 172 8.47 -12.22 1.50
CA SER A 172 8.02 -10.86 1.19
C SER A 172 8.62 -10.39 -0.13
N ASP A 173 7.77 -10.08 -1.12
CA ASP A 173 8.21 -9.38 -2.33
C ASP A 173 8.44 -7.90 -1.97
N ILE A 174 9.69 -7.50 -1.97
CA ILE A 174 10.14 -6.17 -1.59
C ILE A 174 10.71 -5.34 -2.74
N ASN A 175 10.55 -5.75 -3.99
CA ASN A 175 11.01 -4.97 -5.15
C ASN A 175 10.21 -3.67 -5.28
N GLU A 176 8.93 -3.73 -4.98
CA GLU A 176 8.04 -2.59 -4.81
C GLU A 176 7.41 -2.64 -3.42
N MET A 177 7.30 -1.50 -2.79
CA MET A 177 6.71 -1.39 -1.47
C MET A 177 5.39 -0.62 -1.52
N TYR A 178 4.43 -1.10 -0.78
CA TYR A 178 3.18 -0.40 -0.53
C TYR A 178 3.28 0.38 0.77
N VAL A 179 3.03 1.65 0.68
CA VAL A 179 3.00 2.56 1.82
C VAL A 179 1.55 2.94 2.08
N TYR A 180 1.05 2.51 3.22
CA TYR A 180 -0.32 2.77 3.66
C TYR A 180 -0.35 3.94 4.63
N SER A 181 -1.21 4.88 4.35
CA SER A 181 -1.49 6.01 5.22
C SER A 181 -2.99 6.26 5.28
N SER A 182 -3.41 7.27 6.03
CA SER A 182 -4.82 7.60 6.22
C SER A 182 -5.08 9.05 5.89
N LEU A 183 -6.13 9.31 5.12
CA LEU A 183 -6.71 10.63 4.91
C LEU A 183 -7.98 10.78 5.74
N THR A 184 -8.27 11.99 6.21
CA THR A 184 -9.57 12.28 6.82
C THR A 184 -10.66 12.27 5.75
N GLU A 185 -11.90 11.99 6.15
CA GLU A 185 -13.06 12.09 5.23
C GLU A 185 -13.17 13.48 4.60
N LYS A 186 -12.88 14.54 5.37
CA LYS A 186 -12.88 15.92 4.89
C LYS A 186 -11.89 16.12 3.74
N ASP A 187 -10.66 15.62 3.88
CA ASP A 187 -9.62 15.73 2.85
C ASP A 187 -9.98 14.92 1.61
N LEU A 188 -10.54 13.71 1.80
CA LEU A 188 -11.04 12.89 0.71
C LEU A 188 -12.13 13.61 -0.08
N LEU A 189 -13.14 14.19 0.60
CA LEU A 189 -14.22 14.91 -0.05
C LEU A 189 -13.72 16.13 -0.83
N ALA A 190 -12.76 16.87 -0.27
CA ALA A 190 -12.13 17.99 -0.96
C ALA A 190 -11.39 17.52 -2.24
N LEU A 191 -10.66 16.42 -2.15
CA LEU A 191 -9.92 15.83 -3.27
C LEU A 191 -10.87 15.35 -4.38
N VAL A 192 -11.90 14.58 -4.03
CA VAL A 192 -12.87 14.03 -5.00
C VAL A 192 -13.69 15.14 -5.67
N ARG A 193 -14.08 16.19 -4.93
CA ARG A 193 -14.80 17.33 -5.51
C ARG A 193 -13.95 18.13 -6.49
N LYS A 194 -12.64 18.24 -6.24
CA LYS A 194 -11.69 18.91 -7.13
C LYS A 194 -11.54 18.15 -8.44
N ASP A 195 -11.38 16.83 -8.38
CA ASP A 195 -11.00 16.00 -9.52
C ASP A 195 -12.20 15.26 -10.15
N GLY A 196 -13.40 15.41 -9.60
CA GLY A 196 -14.66 14.89 -10.14
C GLY A 196 -14.95 13.42 -9.84
N SER A 197 -13.94 12.60 -9.55
CA SER A 197 -14.08 11.20 -9.16
C SER A 197 -12.89 10.71 -8.33
N GLN A 198 -13.07 9.59 -7.61
CA GLN A 198 -11.98 8.97 -6.85
C GLN A 198 -10.86 8.46 -7.77
N ILE A 199 -11.19 7.94 -8.96
CA ILE A 199 -10.21 7.46 -9.94
C ILE A 199 -9.38 8.64 -10.44
N SER A 200 -10.02 9.74 -10.86
CA SER A 200 -9.32 10.95 -11.31
C SER A 200 -8.47 11.56 -10.20
N ALA A 201 -8.93 11.50 -8.95
CA ALA A 201 -8.18 11.96 -7.79
C ALA A 201 -6.88 11.16 -7.58
N VAL A 202 -6.92 9.84 -7.76
CA VAL A 202 -5.71 8.99 -7.69
C VAL A 202 -4.74 9.32 -8.82
N GLU A 203 -5.22 9.47 -10.05
CA GLU A 203 -4.40 9.74 -11.23
C GLU A 203 -3.75 11.13 -11.19
N SER A 204 -4.46 12.13 -10.69
CA SER A 204 -3.98 13.52 -10.56
C SER A 204 -3.17 13.80 -9.31
N TYR A 205 -3.11 12.82 -8.37
CA TYR A 205 -2.38 13.00 -7.12
C TYR A 205 -0.88 13.19 -7.42
N PRO A 206 -0.22 14.17 -6.77
CA PRO A 206 1.19 14.43 -7.00
C PRO A 206 2.06 13.24 -6.58
N GLU A 207 3.27 13.15 -7.12
CA GLU A 207 4.26 12.21 -6.62
C GLU A 207 4.57 12.52 -5.14
N VAL A 208 4.57 11.47 -4.35
CA VAL A 208 4.74 11.56 -2.90
C VAL A 208 6.16 11.19 -2.48
N GLY A 209 6.65 11.82 -1.43
CA GLY A 209 7.91 11.47 -0.79
C GLY A 209 7.69 10.53 0.39
N LEU A 210 8.78 9.99 0.88
CA LEU A 210 8.79 9.17 2.09
C LEU A 210 9.91 9.67 3.01
N GLU A 211 9.57 9.97 4.26
CA GLU A 211 10.53 10.26 5.32
C GLU A 211 10.62 9.04 6.23
N LEU A 212 11.80 8.48 6.34
CA LEU A 212 12.04 7.27 7.12
C LEU A 212 12.07 7.57 8.62
N SER A 213 12.05 6.52 9.44
CA SER A 213 12.01 6.64 10.90
C SER A 213 13.23 7.32 11.52
N ASP A 214 14.33 7.39 10.79
CA ASP A 214 15.55 8.12 11.19
C ASP A 214 15.54 9.61 10.77
N GLY A 215 14.44 10.09 10.17
CA GLY A 215 14.28 11.45 9.67
C GLY A 215 14.90 11.70 8.30
N THR A 216 15.50 10.69 7.66
CA THR A 216 16.04 10.84 6.30
C THR A 216 14.94 10.74 5.25
N THR A 217 15.11 11.47 4.15
CA THR A 217 14.20 11.38 3.00
C THR A 217 14.61 10.23 2.10
N TYR A 218 13.67 9.36 1.75
CA TYR A 218 13.88 8.29 0.78
C TYR A 218 14.13 8.88 -0.61
N ALA A 219 15.11 8.34 -1.34
CA ALA A 219 15.57 8.92 -2.59
C ALA A 219 14.52 8.86 -3.71
N ASP A 220 13.82 7.72 -3.83
CA ASP A 220 12.80 7.53 -4.85
C ASP A 220 11.45 8.12 -4.42
N LYS A 221 10.70 8.65 -5.40
CA LYS A 221 9.31 9.09 -5.20
C LYS A 221 8.35 7.95 -5.43
N GLY A 222 7.22 8.03 -4.73
CA GLY A 222 6.12 7.10 -4.89
C GLY A 222 4.94 7.73 -5.63
N LYS A 223 4.06 6.86 -6.10
CA LYS A 223 2.80 7.25 -6.74
C LYS A 223 1.62 6.74 -5.94
N MET A 224 0.61 7.58 -5.78
CA MET A 224 -0.67 7.15 -5.23
C MET A 224 -1.25 6.05 -6.12
N SER A 225 -1.59 4.92 -5.54
CA SER A 225 -2.11 3.77 -6.30
C SER A 225 -3.57 3.48 -6.01
N THR A 226 -4.02 3.67 -4.78
CA THR A 226 -5.42 3.46 -4.42
C THR A 226 -5.85 4.36 -3.27
N ILE A 227 -7.15 4.69 -3.28
CA ILE A 227 -7.89 5.24 -2.14
C ILE A 227 -8.97 4.21 -1.80
N SER A 228 -9.07 3.80 -0.53
CA SER A 228 -10.08 2.83 -0.11
C SER A 228 -11.49 3.36 -0.36
N GLY A 229 -12.39 2.49 -0.80
CA GLY A 229 -13.82 2.81 -0.92
C GLY A 229 -14.59 2.77 0.41
N VAL A 230 -13.92 2.46 1.53
CA VAL A 230 -14.55 2.29 2.84
C VAL A 230 -13.88 3.22 3.85
N ILE A 231 -14.70 3.96 4.59
CA ILE A 231 -14.28 4.79 5.71
C ILE A 231 -14.26 3.93 6.97
N ASN A 232 -13.16 3.99 7.72
CA ASN A 232 -13.08 3.35 9.03
C ASN A 232 -13.98 4.11 10.01
N GLN A 233 -15.05 3.46 10.47
CA GLN A 233 -16.07 4.08 11.32
C GLN A 233 -15.52 4.54 12.69
N ASN A 234 -14.44 3.92 13.18
CA ASN A 234 -13.85 4.29 14.47
C ASN A 234 -12.98 5.54 14.39
N THR A 235 -12.35 5.78 13.23
CA THR A 235 -11.39 6.88 13.06
C THR A 235 -11.87 7.97 12.11
N GLY A 236 -12.94 7.74 11.34
CA GLY A 236 -13.40 8.65 10.29
C GLY A 236 -12.39 8.83 9.15
N ALA A 237 -11.46 7.90 9.01
CA ALA A 237 -10.36 7.99 8.06
C ALA A 237 -10.49 6.97 6.93
N VAL A 238 -9.94 7.33 5.79
CA VAL A 238 -9.86 6.50 4.58
C VAL A 238 -8.43 6.07 4.36
N SER A 239 -8.21 4.78 4.15
CA SER A 239 -6.88 4.27 3.85
C SER A 239 -6.47 4.64 2.42
N ILE A 240 -5.28 5.17 2.28
CA ILE A 240 -4.62 5.42 1.00
C ILE A 240 -3.39 4.53 0.88
N ARG A 241 -3.04 4.17 -0.34
CA ARG A 241 -1.84 3.40 -0.65
C ARG A 241 -1.05 4.09 -1.74
N ALA A 242 0.22 4.31 -1.46
CA ALA A 242 1.21 4.71 -2.46
C ALA A 242 2.17 3.56 -2.74
N THR A 243 2.67 3.47 -3.96
CA THR A 243 3.65 2.48 -4.38
C THR A 243 5.00 3.16 -4.56
N PHE A 244 6.02 2.59 -3.92
CA PHE A 244 7.40 3.05 -3.99
C PHE A 244 8.31 1.97 -4.58
N PRO A 245 9.21 2.29 -5.51
CA PRO A 245 10.26 1.38 -5.92
C PRO A 245 11.24 1.15 -4.76
N ASN A 246 11.81 -0.03 -4.66
CA ASN A 246 12.75 -0.39 -3.59
C ASN A 246 13.97 -1.12 -4.15
N LYS A 247 14.65 -0.51 -5.09
CA LYS A 247 15.78 -1.10 -5.84
C LYS A 247 16.95 -1.50 -4.93
N GLU A 248 17.20 -0.72 -3.90
CA GLU A 248 18.29 -0.97 -2.94
C GLU A 248 17.86 -1.84 -1.76
N HIS A 249 16.60 -2.32 -1.75
CA HIS A 249 16.03 -3.12 -0.67
C HIS A 249 16.16 -2.50 0.73
N LEU A 250 16.21 -1.15 0.79
CA LEU A 250 16.29 -0.41 2.04
C LEU A 250 14.99 -0.49 2.84
N LEU A 251 13.86 -0.39 2.14
CA LEU A 251 12.53 -0.49 2.75
C LEU A 251 12.20 -1.95 3.07
N ARG A 252 11.58 -2.18 4.24
CA ARG A 252 11.19 -3.51 4.70
C ARG A 252 9.74 -3.54 5.12
N SER A 253 9.09 -4.67 4.93
CA SER A 253 7.71 -4.89 5.40
C SER A 253 7.65 -4.77 6.94
N GLY A 254 6.65 -4.05 7.43
CA GLY A 254 6.49 -3.73 8.86
C GLY A 254 7.17 -2.43 9.28
N GLY A 255 7.93 -1.76 8.40
CA GLY A 255 8.54 -0.47 8.68
C GLY A 255 7.51 0.65 8.86
N MET A 256 7.89 1.68 9.62
CA MET A 256 7.11 2.91 9.79
C MET A 256 7.83 4.07 9.12
N ALA A 257 7.07 4.98 8.57
CA ALA A 257 7.57 6.16 7.89
C ALA A 257 6.50 7.26 7.88
N ASN A 258 6.86 8.43 7.37
CA ASN A 258 5.90 9.49 7.07
C ASN A 258 5.77 9.65 5.56
N LEU A 259 4.55 9.60 5.06
CA LEU A 259 4.22 9.90 3.67
C LEU A 259 4.19 11.42 3.50
N ILE A 260 5.02 11.96 2.61
CA ILE A 260 5.14 13.40 2.38
C ILE A 260 4.41 13.75 1.09
N VAL A 261 3.37 14.54 1.24
CA VAL A 261 2.56 15.04 0.11
C VAL A 261 2.97 16.47 -0.19
N PRO A 262 3.53 16.76 -1.38
CA PRO A 262 3.87 18.13 -1.78
C PRO A 262 2.62 18.83 -2.32
N TYR A 263 2.52 20.13 -2.04
CA TYR A 263 1.53 21.03 -2.62
C TYR A 263 2.25 22.16 -3.33
N HIS A 264 1.98 22.33 -4.60
CA HIS A 264 2.50 23.44 -5.41
C HIS A 264 1.33 24.39 -5.71
N LEU A 265 1.36 25.57 -5.13
CA LEU A 265 0.30 26.56 -5.23
C LEU A 265 0.83 27.79 -5.98
N GLU A 266 0.31 28.00 -7.18
CA GLU A 266 0.63 29.18 -7.99
C GLU A 266 -0.36 30.31 -7.72
N ASN A 267 0.08 31.56 -7.91
CA ASN A 267 -0.72 32.76 -7.68
C ASN A 267 -1.37 32.81 -6.27
N ALA A 268 -0.65 32.28 -5.28
CA ALA A 268 -1.11 32.23 -3.91
C ALA A 268 -0.94 33.59 -3.21
N ILE A 269 -1.93 33.98 -2.41
CA ILE A 269 -1.81 35.11 -1.48
C ILE A 269 -1.34 34.54 -0.14
N VAL A 270 -0.21 35.05 0.34
CA VAL A 270 0.43 34.59 1.58
C VAL A 270 0.47 35.71 2.56
N ILE A 271 0.08 35.44 3.81
CA ILE A 271 0.20 36.38 4.93
C ILE A 271 0.81 35.66 6.15
N PRO A 272 1.62 36.36 6.97
CA PRO A 272 2.09 35.80 8.22
C PRO A 272 0.93 35.40 9.16
N GLN A 273 1.06 34.29 9.88
CA GLN A 273 0.03 33.87 10.84
C GLN A 273 -0.26 34.93 11.89
N LYS A 274 0.77 35.69 12.33
CA LYS A 274 0.63 36.81 13.25
C LYS A 274 -0.17 38.01 12.70
N ALA A 275 -0.39 38.08 11.39
CA ALA A 275 -1.24 39.08 10.73
C ALA A 275 -2.74 38.73 10.82
N THR A 276 -3.07 37.60 11.41
CA THR A 276 -4.44 37.13 11.56
C THR A 276 -4.87 37.13 13.02
N THR A 277 -6.18 37.28 13.21
CA THR A 277 -6.83 37.04 14.50
C THR A 277 -7.93 36.00 14.32
N GLU A 278 -8.13 35.15 15.33
CA GLU A 278 -9.12 34.09 15.31
C GLU A 278 -10.25 34.41 16.29
N ILE A 279 -11.47 34.38 15.79
CA ILE A 279 -12.67 34.63 16.57
C ILE A 279 -13.71 33.57 16.22
N GLN A 280 -14.12 32.75 17.18
CA GLN A 280 -15.12 31.68 16.99
C GLN A 280 -14.82 30.78 15.78
N ASP A 281 -13.61 30.22 15.73
CA ASP A 281 -13.11 29.30 14.66
C ASP A 281 -13.02 29.95 13.26
N LYS A 282 -13.16 31.27 13.16
CA LYS A 282 -12.97 32.03 11.93
C LYS A 282 -11.73 32.90 12.02
N LYS A 283 -11.00 32.95 10.91
CA LYS A 283 -9.80 33.79 10.80
C LYS A 283 -10.11 35.10 10.10
N PHE A 284 -9.53 36.16 10.62
CA PHE A 284 -9.69 37.50 10.10
C PHE A 284 -8.33 38.16 9.87
N ALA A 285 -8.23 38.94 8.82
CA ALA A 285 -7.12 39.84 8.54
C ALA A 285 -7.62 41.28 8.46
N PHE A 286 -6.73 42.23 8.72
CA PHE A 286 -7.06 43.68 8.68
C PHE A 286 -6.54 44.26 7.36
N VAL A 287 -7.46 44.73 6.53
CA VAL A 287 -7.19 45.36 5.23
C VAL A 287 -7.21 46.86 5.41
N LEU A 288 -6.11 47.53 5.03
CA LEU A 288 -6.01 49.00 5.06
C LEU A 288 -6.93 49.63 4.02
N GLN A 289 -7.76 50.55 4.49
CA GLN A 289 -8.63 51.35 3.66
C GLN A 289 -7.94 52.67 3.22
N PRO A 290 -8.45 53.35 2.17
CA PRO A 290 -7.86 54.61 1.67
C PRO A 290 -7.81 55.73 2.68
N ASP A 291 -8.67 55.73 3.71
CA ASP A 291 -8.76 56.68 4.80
C ASP A 291 -7.83 56.36 6.01
N ASN A 292 -6.91 55.42 5.84
CA ASN A 292 -6.04 54.91 6.88
C ASN A 292 -6.75 54.23 8.05
N THR A 293 -7.97 53.78 7.86
CA THR A 293 -8.63 52.85 8.78
C THR A 293 -8.40 51.41 8.36
N VAL A 294 -8.58 50.45 9.27
CA VAL A 294 -8.51 49.04 8.96
C VAL A 294 -9.89 48.40 8.97
N LYS A 295 -10.17 47.58 7.98
CA LYS A 295 -11.36 46.75 7.88
C LYS A 295 -11.04 45.32 8.24
N MET A 296 -11.75 44.81 9.26
CA MET A 296 -11.65 43.40 9.61
C MET A 296 -12.33 42.54 8.55
N THR A 297 -11.60 41.69 7.89
CA THR A 297 -12.05 40.86 6.76
C THR A 297 -11.91 39.41 7.11
N GLU A 298 -12.99 38.63 7.00
CA GLU A 298 -12.97 37.18 7.17
C GLU A 298 -12.20 36.54 6.01
N ILE A 299 -11.29 35.65 6.36
CA ILE A 299 -10.45 34.92 5.40
C ILE A 299 -10.60 33.42 5.56
N ASN A 300 -10.51 32.71 4.46
CA ASN A 300 -10.28 31.28 4.46
C ASN A 300 -8.84 31.00 4.08
N VAL A 301 -8.24 30.04 4.75
CA VAL A 301 -6.86 29.66 4.53
C VAL A 301 -6.77 28.22 4.05
N PHE A 302 -5.70 27.91 3.33
CA PHE A 302 -5.41 26.55 2.93
C PHE A 302 -5.13 25.69 4.16
N ASN A 303 -5.55 24.44 4.15
CA ASN A 303 -5.47 23.53 5.31
C ASN A 303 -4.06 23.04 5.65
N VAL A 304 -3.09 23.36 4.83
CA VAL A 304 -1.67 23.06 5.07
C VAL A 304 -0.90 24.36 5.11
N ASP A 305 -0.04 24.54 6.09
CA ASP A 305 0.81 25.71 6.25
C ASP A 305 2.25 25.31 6.57
N ASN A 306 3.14 26.27 6.65
CA ASN A 306 4.56 26.07 6.98
C ASN A 306 4.90 26.40 8.46
N GLY A 307 3.88 26.63 9.29
CA GLY A 307 4.03 27.03 10.69
C GLY A 307 4.31 28.53 10.90
N HIS A 308 4.50 29.31 9.82
CA HIS A 308 4.80 30.74 9.87
C HIS A 308 3.78 31.58 9.10
N ASP A 309 3.35 31.08 7.94
CA ASP A 309 2.48 31.79 7.01
C ASP A 309 1.22 30.98 6.70
N TYR A 310 0.13 31.68 6.42
CA TYR A 310 -1.06 31.10 5.84
C TYR A 310 -1.15 31.43 4.36
N VAL A 311 -1.59 30.48 3.57
CA VAL A 311 -2.03 30.70 2.19
C VAL A 311 -3.52 30.99 2.21
N VAL A 312 -3.90 32.20 1.79
CA VAL A 312 -5.29 32.65 1.79
C VAL A 312 -5.98 32.14 0.53
N THR A 313 -7.08 31.43 0.71
CA THR A 313 -7.89 30.89 -0.40
C THR A 313 -9.05 31.78 -0.78
N SER A 314 -9.55 32.58 0.16
CA SER A 314 -10.58 33.60 -0.09
C SER A 314 -10.59 34.68 0.98
N GLY A 315 -11.17 35.82 0.65
CA GLY A 315 -11.30 36.97 1.57
C GLY A 315 -10.31 38.10 1.28
N LEU A 316 -9.18 37.86 0.65
CA LEU A 316 -8.20 38.85 0.25
C LEU A 316 -7.90 38.75 -1.26
N LYS A 317 -7.52 39.87 -1.84
CA LYS A 317 -7.17 40.00 -3.27
C LYS A 317 -5.78 40.57 -3.45
N ALA A 318 -5.16 40.23 -4.58
CA ALA A 318 -3.89 40.83 -4.99
C ALA A 318 -4.04 42.37 -5.10
N GLY A 319 -3.03 43.08 -4.62
CA GLY A 319 -3.04 44.57 -4.61
C GLY A 319 -3.64 45.21 -3.36
N GLU A 320 -4.35 44.44 -2.53
CA GLU A 320 -4.81 44.93 -1.23
C GLU A 320 -3.65 45.10 -0.26
N LYS A 321 -3.75 46.02 0.66
CA LYS A 321 -2.77 46.30 1.72
C LYS A 321 -3.27 45.66 3.01
N VAL A 322 -2.47 44.77 3.59
CA VAL A 322 -2.82 44.05 4.82
C VAL A 322 -1.84 44.38 5.93
N VAL A 323 -2.36 44.54 7.14
CA VAL A 323 -1.56 44.71 8.34
C VAL A 323 -0.86 43.41 8.69
N LEU A 324 0.46 43.47 8.87
CA LEU A 324 1.30 42.28 9.11
C LEU A 324 1.52 41.93 10.58
N ASP A 325 1.26 42.85 11.48
CA ASP A 325 1.51 42.71 12.92
C ASP A 325 0.37 43.33 13.75
N ASN A 326 0.37 43.01 15.05
CA ASN A 326 -0.60 43.55 16.02
C ASN A 326 -2.09 43.27 15.71
N ALA A 327 -2.39 42.31 14.81
CA ALA A 327 -3.79 42.00 14.43
C ALA A 327 -4.68 41.69 15.64
N SER A 328 -4.14 41.09 16.69
CA SER A 328 -4.90 40.75 17.92
C SER A 328 -5.35 41.97 18.75
N THR A 329 -4.73 43.12 18.53
CA THR A 329 -5.02 44.35 19.30
C THR A 329 -5.85 45.36 18.54
N LEU A 330 -6.01 45.17 17.22
CA LEU A 330 -6.76 46.07 16.37
C LEU A 330 -8.28 45.80 16.44
N LYS A 331 -9.06 46.84 16.21
CA LYS A 331 -10.51 46.76 16.09
C LYS A 331 -10.96 47.18 14.70
N ASP A 332 -12.09 46.66 14.27
CA ASP A 332 -12.72 47.06 13.00
C ASP A 332 -12.96 48.57 12.96
N GLY A 333 -12.63 49.19 11.84
CA GLY A 333 -12.75 50.65 11.65
C GLY A 333 -11.68 51.48 12.39
N GLN A 334 -10.71 50.90 13.05
CA GLN A 334 -9.67 51.63 13.78
C GLN A 334 -8.70 52.32 12.83
N ALA A 335 -8.42 53.61 13.10
CA ALA A 335 -7.38 54.35 12.40
C ALA A 335 -5.97 53.86 12.80
N ILE A 336 -5.11 53.70 11.83
CA ILE A 336 -3.69 53.29 12.04
C ILE A 336 -2.77 54.25 11.28
N LYS A 337 -1.49 54.24 11.68
CA LYS A 337 -0.42 54.87 10.91
C LYS A 337 0.31 53.77 10.15
N PRO A 338 0.09 53.61 8.84
CA PRO A 338 0.74 52.58 8.06
C PRO A 338 2.24 52.91 7.91
N VAL A 339 3.05 51.93 8.16
CA VAL A 339 4.52 51.97 7.94
C VAL A 339 4.93 50.77 7.12
N THR A 340 6.03 50.87 6.39
CA THR A 340 6.58 49.68 5.70
C THR A 340 7.13 48.65 6.70
N PRO A 341 7.22 47.39 6.35
CA PRO A 341 7.82 46.37 7.23
C PRO A 341 9.25 46.69 7.66
N GLU A 342 10.01 47.34 6.79
CA GLU A 342 11.39 47.79 7.07
C GLU A 342 11.40 48.91 8.07
N GLN A 343 10.54 49.92 7.92
CA GLN A 343 10.40 51.00 8.87
C GLN A 343 9.92 50.51 10.23
N ALA A 344 8.98 49.59 10.28
CA ALA A 344 8.51 48.98 11.52
C ALA A 344 9.65 48.29 12.28
N LYS A 345 10.49 47.54 11.57
CA LYS A 345 11.68 46.91 12.16
C LYS A 345 12.68 47.90 12.69
N ALA A 346 12.97 48.97 11.93
CA ALA A 346 13.88 50.05 12.35
C ALA A 346 13.37 50.76 13.60
N ASN A 347 12.07 51.14 13.62
CA ASN A 347 11.45 51.77 14.77
C ASN A 347 11.48 50.90 16.03
N PHE A 348 11.26 49.58 15.87
CA PHE A 348 11.33 48.62 16.96
C PHE A 348 12.74 48.47 17.53
N GLN A 349 13.76 48.40 16.66
CA GLN A 349 15.16 48.35 17.10
C GLN A 349 15.58 49.61 17.85
N GLN A 350 15.19 50.80 17.35
CA GLN A 350 15.47 52.08 17.98
C GLN A 350 14.82 52.15 19.36
N ALA A 351 13.57 51.73 19.51
CA ALA A 351 12.88 51.69 20.79
C ALA A 351 13.52 50.69 21.80
N LEU A 352 14.12 49.59 21.30
CA LEU A 352 14.86 48.65 22.14
C LEU A 352 16.20 49.25 22.63
N GLU A 353 16.90 50.01 21.78
CA GLU A 353 18.13 50.69 22.13
C GLU A 353 17.90 51.81 23.14
N GLU A 354 16.85 52.61 22.97
CA GLU A 354 16.46 53.66 23.94
C GLU A 354 16.07 53.08 25.31
N LYS A 355 15.39 51.91 25.35
CA LYS A 355 15.11 51.20 26.61
C LYS A 355 16.39 50.60 27.26
N LYS A 356 17.40 50.27 26.51
CA LYS A 356 18.70 49.81 27.06
C LYS A 356 19.57 50.94 27.58
N GLN A 357 19.42 52.13 27.02
CA GLN A 357 20.18 53.34 27.44
C GLN A 357 19.49 54.12 28.60
N GLY A 358 18.23 53.85 28.84
CA GLY A 358 17.42 54.50 29.92
C GLY A 358 17.40 53.73 31.24
N LYS A 359 18.34 52.77 31.49
CA LYS A 359 18.57 52.12 32.79
C LYS A 359 19.84 52.57 33.42
#